data_7aa5aa4f8d25a2901885c1470f04f147
#
_entry.id   7aa5aa4f8d25a2901885c1470f04f147
#
_cell.length_a   1.000
_cell.length_b   1.000
_cell.length_c   1.000
_cell.angle_alpha   90.00
_cell.angle_beta   90.00
_cell.angle_gamma   90.00
#
_symmetry.space_group_name_H-M   'P 1'
#
loop_
_entity.id
_entity.type
_entity.pdbx_description
1 polymer ?
#
loop_
_entity_poly.entity_id
_entity_poly.type
_entity_poly.pdbx_seq_one_letter_code
_entity_poly.pdbx_strand_id
1 'polypeptide(L)'
;MGTVVDDAASVEFHAFFERHHAELARFAYLLTGEADAADDLAADALLALWHRWDRVRAADHPVAYARGVVANLARTRIRSAVRERRRITLFWSQREDKTENPDIAGKIDVQEALRRLPFRKRACVVLRHAFDLSEKDTALALGVSVGTVKSQTSKGMAELKRLLGTEEAPMRVHAGVLPTGGAGGRDR
;
A
#
# COMPACT_ATOMS: atom_id res chain seq x y z
N MET A 1 -42.55 -11.54 -5.34
CA MET A 1 -42.41 -10.73 -6.54
C MET A 1 -40.93 -10.57 -6.81
N GLY A 2 -40.39 -11.42 -7.72
CA GLY A 2 -38.98 -11.33 -8.13
C GLY A 2 -38.76 -10.04 -8.89
N THR A 3 -37.81 -9.23 -8.43
CA THR A 3 -37.30 -8.09 -9.16
C THR A 3 -36.69 -8.63 -10.46
N VAL A 4 -37.30 -8.27 -11.60
CA VAL A 4 -36.65 -8.44 -12.89
C VAL A 4 -35.37 -7.63 -12.79
N VAL A 5 -34.24 -8.30 -12.62
CA VAL A 5 -32.92 -7.69 -12.73
C VAL A 5 -32.88 -7.15 -14.15
N ASP A 6 -32.68 -5.84 -14.28
CA ASP A 6 -32.62 -5.21 -15.60
C ASP A 6 -31.47 -5.90 -16.37
N ASP A 7 -31.83 -6.60 -17.44
CA ASP A 7 -30.90 -7.42 -18.22
C ASP A 7 -29.71 -6.57 -18.72
N ALA A 8 -29.96 -5.31 -19.04
CA ALA A 8 -28.95 -4.34 -19.44
C ALA A 8 -27.94 -4.03 -18.29
N ALA A 9 -28.44 -3.83 -17.07
CA ALA A 9 -27.59 -3.55 -15.91
C ALA A 9 -26.70 -4.75 -15.57
N SER A 10 -27.22 -5.97 -15.75
CA SER A 10 -26.47 -7.21 -15.56
C SER A 10 -25.34 -7.35 -16.57
N VAL A 11 -25.61 -7.08 -17.85
CA VAL A 11 -24.60 -7.11 -18.93
C VAL A 11 -23.52 -6.06 -18.72
N GLU A 12 -23.90 -4.83 -18.35
CA GLU A 12 -22.93 -3.76 -18.06
C GLU A 12 -22.05 -4.10 -16.85
N PHE A 13 -22.63 -4.64 -15.78
CA PHE A 13 -21.87 -5.05 -14.63
C PHE A 13 -20.91 -6.21 -14.96
N HIS A 14 -21.34 -7.20 -15.73
CA HIS A 14 -20.49 -8.29 -16.17
C HIS A 14 -19.27 -7.77 -16.95
N ALA A 15 -19.50 -6.85 -17.89
CA ALA A 15 -18.40 -6.21 -18.63
C ALA A 15 -17.46 -5.42 -17.72
N PHE A 16 -17.99 -4.74 -16.70
CA PHE A 16 -17.19 -4.05 -15.68
C PHE A 16 -16.38 -5.05 -14.85
N PHE A 17 -16.99 -6.14 -14.41
CA PHE A 17 -16.34 -7.22 -13.67
C PHE A 17 -15.15 -7.79 -14.45
N GLU A 18 -15.39 -8.27 -15.67
CA GLU A 18 -14.36 -8.88 -16.54
C GLU A 18 -13.17 -7.92 -16.76
N ARG A 19 -13.47 -6.64 -16.94
CA ARG A 19 -12.42 -5.63 -17.19
C ARG A 19 -11.60 -5.29 -15.96
N HIS A 20 -12.18 -5.31 -14.76
CA HIS A 20 -11.55 -4.70 -13.57
C HIS A 20 -11.22 -5.66 -12.44
N HIS A 21 -11.74 -6.90 -12.44
CA HIS A 21 -11.49 -7.86 -11.36
C HIS A 21 -9.99 -8.07 -11.10
N ALA A 22 -9.22 -8.42 -12.14
CA ALA A 22 -7.79 -8.70 -11.99
C ALA A 22 -7.00 -7.50 -11.48
N GLU A 23 -7.35 -6.28 -11.93
CA GLU A 23 -6.74 -5.04 -11.45
C GLU A 23 -7.06 -4.79 -9.97
N LEU A 24 -8.31 -4.98 -9.57
CA LEU A 24 -8.75 -4.80 -8.19
C LEU A 24 -8.12 -5.84 -7.26
N ALA A 25 -7.99 -7.09 -7.70
CA ALA A 25 -7.29 -8.16 -6.97
C ALA A 25 -5.80 -7.82 -6.80
N ARG A 26 -5.13 -7.36 -7.87
CA ARG A 26 -3.75 -6.88 -7.78
C ARG A 26 -3.61 -5.72 -6.78
N PHE A 27 -4.55 -4.79 -6.80
CA PHE A 27 -4.55 -3.67 -5.83
C PHE A 27 -4.71 -4.17 -4.40
N ALA A 28 -5.66 -5.07 -4.15
CA ALA A 28 -5.86 -5.69 -2.85
C ALA A 28 -4.60 -6.44 -2.37
N TYR A 29 -3.93 -7.19 -3.26
CA TYR A 29 -2.68 -7.88 -2.97
C TYR A 29 -1.57 -6.91 -2.52
N LEU A 30 -1.36 -5.82 -3.26
CA LEU A 30 -0.35 -4.82 -2.89
C LEU A 30 -0.65 -4.13 -1.55
N LEU A 31 -1.93 -4.09 -1.15
CA LEU A 31 -2.33 -3.55 0.14
C LEU A 31 -2.19 -4.56 1.29
N THR A 32 -2.46 -5.84 1.08
CA THR A 32 -2.52 -6.86 2.13
C THR A 32 -1.26 -7.72 2.21
N GLY A 33 -0.67 -8.04 1.07
CA GLY A 33 0.43 -8.99 0.94
C GLY A 33 -0.02 -10.45 0.97
N GLU A 34 -1.33 -10.72 0.86
CA GLU A 34 -1.92 -12.05 0.95
C GLU A 34 -2.72 -12.33 -0.34
N ALA A 35 -2.27 -13.29 -1.17
CA ALA A 35 -2.88 -13.55 -2.47
C ALA A 35 -4.34 -14.03 -2.35
N ASP A 36 -4.60 -15.03 -1.51
CA ASP A 36 -5.95 -15.55 -1.30
C ASP A 36 -6.91 -14.46 -0.79
N ALA A 37 -6.44 -13.64 0.14
CA ALA A 37 -7.21 -12.52 0.66
C ALA A 37 -7.47 -11.44 -0.40
N ALA A 38 -6.60 -11.30 -1.38
CA ALA A 38 -6.72 -10.29 -2.41
C ALA A 38 -7.87 -10.59 -3.37
N ASP A 39 -8.00 -11.84 -3.79
CA ASP A 39 -9.11 -12.28 -4.64
C ASP A 39 -10.46 -12.18 -3.93
N ASP A 40 -10.52 -12.61 -2.66
CA ASP A 40 -11.72 -12.45 -1.82
C ASP A 40 -12.12 -10.97 -1.69
N LEU A 41 -11.16 -10.10 -1.43
CA LEU A 41 -11.42 -8.66 -1.29
C LEU A 41 -11.89 -8.02 -2.59
N ALA A 42 -11.37 -8.45 -3.74
CA ALA A 42 -11.83 -7.99 -5.05
C ALA A 42 -13.26 -8.47 -5.32
N ALA A 43 -13.56 -9.73 -5.04
CA ALA A 43 -14.89 -10.30 -5.17
C ALA A 43 -15.91 -9.60 -4.25
N ASP A 44 -15.58 -9.41 -2.97
CA ASP A 44 -16.42 -8.69 -2.00
C ASP A 44 -16.67 -7.23 -2.43
N ALA A 45 -15.64 -6.56 -2.96
CA ALA A 45 -15.79 -5.21 -3.48
C ALA A 45 -16.74 -5.18 -4.66
N LEU A 46 -16.59 -6.09 -5.62
CA LEU A 46 -17.45 -6.17 -6.79
C LEU A 46 -18.90 -6.55 -6.40
N LEU A 47 -19.08 -7.44 -5.44
CA LEU A 47 -20.41 -7.75 -4.91
C LEU A 47 -21.05 -6.51 -4.25
N ALA A 48 -20.28 -5.75 -3.48
CA ALA A 48 -20.77 -4.50 -2.87
C ALA A 48 -21.13 -3.45 -3.93
N LEU A 49 -20.42 -3.43 -5.06
CA LEU A 49 -20.76 -2.58 -6.22
C LEU A 49 -22.05 -3.05 -6.89
N TRP A 50 -22.22 -4.36 -7.09
CA TRP A 50 -23.42 -4.93 -7.68
C TRP A 50 -24.69 -4.50 -6.95
N HIS A 51 -24.69 -4.57 -5.63
CA HIS A 51 -25.83 -4.13 -4.81
C HIS A 51 -26.19 -2.63 -4.98
N ARG A 52 -25.32 -1.85 -5.60
CA ARG A 52 -25.47 -0.40 -5.81
C ARG A 52 -25.15 -0.01 -7.26
N TRP A 53 -25.27 -0.96 -8.18
CA TRP A 53 -24.75 -0.81 -9.54
C TRP A 53 -25.33 0.42 -10.26
N ASP A 54 -26.63 0.69 -10.15
CA ASP A 54 -27.23 1.86 -10.76
C ASP A 54 -26.57 3.17 -10.32
N ARG A 55 -26.19 3.26 -9.08
CA ARG A 55 -25.47 4.42 -8.55
C ARG A 55 -24.02 4.45 -9.00
N VAL A 56 -23.38 3.31 -9.09
CA VAL A 56 -21.97 3.20 -9.47
C VAL A 56 -21.78 3.51 -10.94
N ARG A 57 -22.62 2.94 -11.82
CA ARG A 57 -22.55 3.17 -13.27
C ARG A 57 -22.86 4.62 -13.64
N ALA A 58 -23.69 5.31 -12.87
CA ALA A 58 -24.00 6.72 -13.06
C ALA A 58 -22.95 7.67 -12.48
N ALA A 59 -21.93 7.17 -11.77
CA ALA A 59 -20.86 8.01 -11.22
C ALA A 59 -19.86 8.41 -12.32
N ASP A 60 -19.26 9.60 -12.19
CA ASP A 60 -18.24 10.08 -13.14
C ASP A 60 -17.01 9.17 -13.21
N HIS A 61 -16.71 8.45 -12.11
CA HIS A 61 -15.51 7.62 -11.98
C HIS A 61 -15.78 6.26 -11.30
N PRO A 62 -16.48 5.31 -11.96
CA PRO A 62 -16.86 4.02 -11.38
C PRO A 62 -15.67 3.20 -10.86
N VAL A 63 -14.54 3.21 -11.58
CA VAL A 63 -13.33 2.48 -11.21
C VAL A 63 -12.68 3.08 -9.96
N ALA A 64 -12.65 4.41 -9.82
CA ALA A 64 -12.15 5.06 -8.60
C ALA A 64 -13.00 4.69 -7.39
N TYR A 65 -14.33 4.61 -7.57
CA TYR A 65 -15.24 4.14 -6.54
C TYR A 65 -14.90 2.67 -6.12
N ALA A 66 -14.72 1.78 -7.10
CA ALA A 66 -14.35 0.38 -6.85
C ALA A 66 -13.04 0.27 -6.07
N ARG A 67 -12.01 1.01 -6.46
CA ARG A 67 -10.72 1.07 -5.73
C ARG A 67 -10.91 1.58 -4.30
N GLY A 68 -11.78 2.55 -4.09
CA GLY A 68 -12.15 3.04 -2.75
C GLY A 68 -12.76 1.95 -1.87
N VAL A 69 -13.65 1.13 -2.44
CA VAL A 69 -14.27 -0.01 -1.74
C VAL A 69 -13.20 -1.04 -1.36
N VAL A 70 -12.34 -1.45 -2.30
CA VAL A 70 -11.22 -2.37 -2.04
C VAL A 70 -10.29 -1.84 -0.94
N ALA A 71 -9.91 -0.55 -1.00
CA ALA A 71 -9.05 0.06 0.01
C ALA A 71 -9.70 0.03 1.41
N ASN A 72 -11.01 0.27 1.51
CA ASN A 72 -11.74 0.22 2.78
C ASN A 72 -11.83 -1.21 3.33
N LEU A 73 -12.12 -2.19 2.49
CA LEU A 73 -12.15 -3.61 2.88
C LEU A 73 -10.77 -4.09 3.33
N ALA A 74 -9.72 -3.81 2.56
CA ALA A 74 -8.34 -4.14 2.91
C ALA A 74 -7.93 -3.52 4.26
N ARG A 75 -8.26 -2.24 4.48
CA ARG A 75 -8.01 -1.56 5.76
C ARG A 75 -8.71 -2.24 6.92
N THR A 76 -9.96 -2.63 6.74
CA THR A 76 -10.75 -3.31 7.77
C THR A 76 -10.16 -4.67 8.09
N ARG A 77 -9.80 -5.47 7.08
CA ARG A 77 -9.14 -6.76 7.23
C ARG A 77 -7.83 -6.64 7.99
N ILE A 78 -6.93 -5.74 7.58
CA ILE A 78 -5.65 -5.50 8.26
C ILE A 78 -5.86 -5.11 9.72
N ARG A 79 -6.80 -4.21 10.01
CA ARG A 79 -7.13 -3.82 11.39
C ARG A 79 -7.65 -4.98 12.23
N SER A 80 -8.47 -5.84 11.64
CA SER A 80 -9.00 -7.02 12.33
C SER A 80 -7.90 -8.04 12.62
N ALA A 81 -7.02 -8.32 11.66
CA ALA A 81 -5.87 -9.20 11.85
C ALA A 81 -4.92 -8.69 12.94
N VAL A 82 -4.65 -7.38 12.98
CA VAL A 82 -3.82 -6.78 14.04
C VAL A 82 -4.48 -6.91 15.42
N ARG A 83 -5.80 -6.68 15.52
CA ARG A 83 -6.53 -6.85 16.79
C ARG A 83 -6.50 -8.30 17.26
N GLU A 84 -6.70 -9.24 16.35
CA GLU A 84 -6.69 -10.66 16.67
C GLU A 84 -5.32 -11.13 17.16
N ARG A 85 -4.24 -10.74 16.45
CA ARG A 85 -2.87 -11.02 16.91
C ARG A 85 -2.60 -10.47 18.30
N ARG A 86 -3.05 -9.24 18.60
CA ARG A 86 -2.91 -8.65 19.95
C ARG A 86 -3.68 -9.44 21.00
N ARG A 87 -4.89 -9.92 20.69
CA ARG A 87 -5.69 -10.75 21.62
C ARG A 87 -4.98 -12.06 21.91
N ILE A 88 -4.49 -12.73 20.86
CA ILE A 88 -3.73 -13.98 20.99
C ILE A 88 -2.46 -13.73 21.82
N THR A 89 -1.69 -12.68 21.51
CA THR A 89 -0.47 -12.35 22.26
C THR A 89 -0.77 -12.06 23.73
N LEU A 90 -1.83 -11.33 24.05
CA LEU A 90 -2.24 -11.07 25.43
C LEU A 90 -2.67 -12.36 26.15
N PHE A 91 -3.32 -13.28 25.46
CA PHE A 91 -3.70 -14.58 26.03
C PHE A 91 -2.48 -15.46 26.31
N TRP A 92 -1.48 -15.47 25.43
CA TRP A 92 -0.27 -16.26 25.55
C TRP A 92 0.80 -15.58 26.44
N SER A 93 0.88 -14.25 26.48
CA SER A 93 1.84 -13.52 27.33
C SER A 93 1.58 -13.66 28.83
N GLN A 94 0.42 -14.18 29.21
CA GLN A 94 0.18 -14.66 30.58
C GLN A 94 0.85 -16.01 30.84
N ARG A 95 1.46 -16.63 29.86
CA ARG A 95 1.93 -18.01 29.95
C ARG A 95 3.41 -18.23 29.63
N GLU A 96 4.08 -17.38 28.84
CA GLU A 96 5.52 -17.56 28.55
C GLU A 96 6.22 -16.34 27.94
N ASP A 97 7.56 -16.33 28.11
CA ASP A 97 8.53 -15.32 27.73
C ASP A 97 8.49 -14.88 26.26
N LYS A 98 8.81 -13.60 26.07
CA LYS A 98 9.00 -12.96 24.78
C LYS A 98 10.11 -13.67 23.99
N THR A 99 9.72 -14.41 22.96
CA THR A 99 10.66 -14.74 21.89
C THR A 99 10.70 -13.54 20.93
N GLU A 100 11.71 -12.72 21.06
CA GLU A 100 12.05 -11.72 20.05
C GLU A 100 12.39 -12.46 18.76
N ASN A 101 11.63 -12.17 17.72
CA ASN A 101 11.92 -12.69 16.38
C ASN A 101 13.21 -11.99 15.91
N PRO A 102 14.33 -12.72 15.70
CA PRO A 102 15.58 -12.09 15.28
C PRO A 102 15.35 -11.41 13.92
N ASP A 103 15.75 -10.15 13.88
CA ASP A 103 15.81 -9.34 12.65
C ASP A 103 16.84 -10.01 11.72
N ILE A 104 16.36 -10.93 10.89
CA ILE A 104 17.19 -11.53 9.84
C ILE A 104 17.43 -10.39 8.86
N ALA A 105 18.65 -9.84 8.89
CA ALA A 105 19.14 -8.85 7.95
C ALA A 105 19.26 -9.45 6.53
N GLY A 106 18.11 -9.82 5.96
CA GLY A 106 17.95 -10.24 4.58
C GLY A 106 17.40 -9.07 3.76
N LYS A 107 17.68 -9.05 2.46
CA LYS A 107 17.05 -8.10 1.55
C LYS A 107 15.53 -8.24 1.68
N ILE A 108 14.90 -7.19 2.20
CA ILE A 108 13.44 -7.08 2.28
C ILE A 108 12.93 -6.90 0.86
N ASP A 109 11.98 -7.72 0.41
CA ASP A 109 11.33 -7.52 -0.87
C ASP A 109 10.36 -6.32 -0.84
N VAL A 110 9.95 -5.89 -2.02
CA VAL A 110 9.06 -4.72 -2.16
C VAL A 110 7.72 -4.95 -1.45
N GLN A 111 7.19 -6.17 -1.49
CA GLN A 111 5.90 -6.48 -0.86
C GLN A 111 5.99 -6.40 0.66
N GLU A 112 7.06 -6.93 1.26
CA GLU A 112 7.28 -6.82 2.70
C GLU A 112 7.57 -5.38 3.11
N ALA A 113 8.33 -4.63 2.32
CA ALA A 113 8.55 -3.19 2.56
C ALA A 113 7.23 -2.41 2.50
N LEU A 114 6.35 -2.70 1.54
CA LEU A 114 5.00 -2.12 1.48
C LEU A 114 4.17 -2.47 2.73
N ARG A 115 4.23 -3.72 3.20
CA ARG A 115 3.51 -4.14 4.43
C ARG A 115 3.95 -3.40 5.67
N ARG A 116 5.21 -2.97 5.75
CA ARG A 116 5.75 -2.17 6.86
C ARG A 116 5.28 -0.71 6.83
N LEU A 117 4.85 -0.19 5.67
CA LEU A 117 4.29 1.15 5.61
C LEU A 117 2.93 1.24 6.33
N PRO A 118 2.65 2.34 7.04
CA PRO A 118 1.29 2.65 7.49
C PRO A 118 0.30 2.61 6.32
N PHE A 119 -0.89 2.06 6.53
CA PHE A 119 -1.87 1.79 5.47
C PHE A 119 -2.11 2.99 4.52
N ARG A 120 -2.26 4.21 5.07
CA ARG A 120 -2.51 5.41 4.25
C ARG A 120 -1.34 5.73 3.32
N LYS A 121 -0.09 5.60 3.78
CA LYS A 121 1.11 5.79 2.96
C LYS A 121 1.17 4.71 1.89
N ARG A 122 0.98 3.45 2.26
CA ARG A 122 0.95 2.30 1.35
C ARG A 122 -0.06 2.51 0.23
N ALA A 123 -1.32 2.81 0.55
CA ALA A 123 -2.37 3.01 -0.44
C ALA A 123 -2.06 4.15 -1.42
N CYS A 124 -1.54 5.29 -0.94
CA CYS A 124 -1.13 6.39 -1.80
C CYS A 124 0.04 6.01 -2.71
N VAL A 125 1.07 5.35 -2.17
CA VAL A 125 2.24 4.90 -2.95
C VAL A 125 1.82 3.90 -4.02
N VAL A 126 1.01 2.90 -3.68
CA VAL A 126 0.55 1.88 -4.61
C VAL A 126 -0.26 2.50 -5.75
N LEU A 127 -1.26 3.32 -5.47
CA LEU A 127 -2.09 3.94 -6.51
C LEU A 127 -1.28 4.88 -7.41
N ARG A 128 -0.33 5.64 -6.85
CA ARG A 128 0.49 6.58 -7.61
C ARG A 128 1.56 5.91 -8.47
N HIS A 129 2.19 4.83 -7.99
CA HIS A 129 3.37 4.25 -8.63
C HIS A 129 3.17 2.86 -9.23
N ALA A 130 2.24 2.05 -8.71
CA ALA A 130 1.94 0.74 -9.28
C ALA A 130 0.76 0.78 -10.27
N PHE A 131 -0.12 1.78 -10.15
CA PHE A 131 -1.28 1.99 -11.03
C PHE A 131 -1.23 3.31 -11.80
N ASP A 132 -0.18 4.09 -11.65
CA ASP A 132 0.08 5.36 -12.35
C ASP A 132 -1.09 6.35 -12.33
N LEU A 133 -1.86 6.36 -11.23
CA LEU A 133 -2.97 7.30 -11.07
C LEU A 133 -2.46 8.72 -10.83
N SER A 134 -3.19 9.71 -11.31
CA SER A 134 -2.95 11.10 -10.93
C SER A 134 -3.21 11.33 -9.44
N GLU A 135 -2.69 12.42 -8.87
CA GLU A 135 -2.98 12.78 -7.47
C GLU A 135 -4.47 13.04 -7.24
N LYS A 136 -5.16 13.58 -8.24
CA LYS A 136 -6.61 13.82 -8.20
C LYS A 136 -7.39 12.49 -8.18
N ASP A 137 -7.04 11.55 -9.06
CA ASP A 137 -7.71 10.24 -9.11
C ASP A 137 -7.43 9.42 -7.86
N THR A 138 -6.19 9.49 -7.33
CA THR A 138 -5.84 8.87 -6.06
C THR A 138 -6.64 9.47 -4.90
N ALA A 139 -6.78 10.79 -4.87
CA ALA A 139 -7.57 11.49 -3.86
C ALA A 139 -9.05 11.09 -3.91
N LEU A 140 -9.61 11.00 -5.13
CA LEU A 140 -10.97 10.54 -5.38
C LEU A 140 -11.16 9.10 -4.90
N ALA A 141 -10.28 8.18 -5.31
CA ALA A 141 -10.35 6.77 -4.92
C ALA A 141 -10.26 6.57 -3.40
N LEU A 142 -9.39 7.33 -2.72
CA LEU A 142 -9.17 7.16 -1.27
C LEU A 142 -10.07 8.05 -0.39
N GLY A 143 -10.88 8.94 -0.99
CA GLY A 143 -11.74 9.87 -0.27
C GLY A 143 -10.95 10.86 0.61
N VAL A 144 -9.80 11.36 0.11
CA VAL A 144 -8.92 12.31 0.82
C VAL A 144 -8.60 13.52 -0.05
N SER A 145 -7.99 14.55 0.51
CA SER A 145 -7.55 15.71 -0.28
C SER A 145 -6.30 15.40 -1.11
N VAL A 146 -6.12 16.11 -2.23
CA VAL A 146 -4.91 16.05 -3.07
C VAL A 146 -3.65 16.36 -2.26
N GLY A 147 -3.72 17.35 -1.35
CA GLY A 147 -2.62 17.67 -0.44
C GLY A 147 -2.24 16.48 0.48
N THR A 148 -3.24 15.73 0.94
CA THR A 148 -3.03 14.50 1.70
C THR A 148 -2.31 13.45 0.85
N VAL A 149 -2.74 13.24 -0.40
CA VAL A 149 -2.09 12.30 -1.32
C VAL A 149 -0.62 12.66 -1.52
N LYS A 150 -0.31 13.95 -1.85
CA LYS A 150 1.07 14.44 -2.02
C LYS A 150 1.93 14.09 -0.81
N SER A 151 1.47 14.49 0.36
CA SER A 151 2.18 14.30 1.63
C SER A 151 2.38 12.81 1.96
N GLN A 152 1.34 11.97 1.81
CA GLN A 152 1.42 10.54 2.11
C GLN A 152 2.31 9.80 1.11
N THR A 153 2.24 10.15 -0.18
CA THR A 153 3.09 9.55 -1.22
C THR A 153 4.55 9.88 -0.98
N SER A 154 4.89 11.16 -0.76
CA SER A 154 6.27 11.58 -0.50
C SER A 154 6.87 10.88 0.72
N LYS A 155 6.17 10.92 1.86
CA LYS A 155 6.61 10.26 3.09
C LYS A 155 6.68 8.74 2.95
N GLY A 156 5.74 8.14 2.20
CA GLY A 156 5.71 6.71 1.94
C GLY A 156 6.87 6.26 1.07
N MET A 157 7.19 7.01 0.01
CA MET A 157 8.33 6.69 -0.86
C MET A 157 9.67 6.84 -0.14
N ALA A 158 9.85 7.87 0.69
CA ALA A 158 11.07 8.02 1.49
C ALA A 158 11.25 6.82 2.44
N GLU A 159 10.19 6.41 3.14
CA GLU A 159 10.24 5.26 4.03
C GLU A 159 10.47 3.94 3.26
N LEU A 160 9.85 3.77 2.09
CA LEU A 160 10.04 2.61 1.23
C LEU A 160 11.50 2.49 0.75
N LYS A 161 12.09 3.58 0.29
CA LYS A 161 13.51 3.63 -0.11
C LYS A 161 14.42 3.22 1.04
N ARG A 162 14.18 3.74 2.23
CA ARG A 162 14.93 3.37 3.43
C ARG A 162 14.81 1.89 3.76
N LEU A 163 13.62 1.31 3.68
CA LEU A 163 13.37 -0.11 3.94
C LEU A 163 14.06 -1.02 2.92
N LEU A 164 14.10 -0.61 1.66
CA LEU A 164 14.73 -1.36 0.57
C LEU A 164 16.25 -1.17 0.50
N GLY A 165 16.82 -0.32 1.36
CA GLY A 165 18.26 -0.01 1.34
C GLY A 165 18.71 0.75 0.09
N THR A 166 17.78 1.42 -0.60
CA THR A 166 18.06 2.22 -1.80
C THR A 166 18.33 3.70 -1.50
N GLU A 167 18.45 4.07 -0.23
CA GLU A 167 19.04 5.36 0.14
C GLU A 167 20.54 5.27 -0.14
N GLU A 168 21.03 6.04 -1.10
CA GLU A 168 22.45 6.36 -1.18
C GLU A 168 22.86 6.93 0.19
N ALA A 169 23.74 6.21 0.88
CA ALA A 169 24.36 6.76 2.08
C ALA A 169 24.92 8.13 1.72
N PRO A 170 24.67 9.21 2.50
CA PRO A 170 25.26 10.49 2.20
C PRO A 170 26.77 10.27 2.12
N MET A 171 27.35 10.55 0.95
CA MET A 171 28.76 10.44 0.70
C MET A 171 29.45 11.33 1.72
N ARG A 172 29.96 10.73 2.79
CA ARG A 172 30.85 11.44 3.72
C ARG A 172 32.07 11.81 2.93
N VAL A 173 32.10 13.03 2.43
CA VAL A 173 33.32 13.66 1.93
C VAL A 173 34.24 13.72 3.14
N HIS A 174 35.14 12.75 3.26
CA HIS A 174 36.29 12.89 4.12
C HIS A 174 37.12 13.98 3.47
N ALA A 175 37.02 15.20 4.01
CA ALA A 175 38.01 16.23 3.76
C ALA A 175 39.35 15.68 4.26
N GLY A 176 40.10 15.11 3.33
CA GLY A 176 41.46 14.67 3.57
C GLY A 176 42.27 15.87 4.04
N VAL A 177 42.66 15.85 5.30
CA VAL A 177 43.69 16.74 5.81
C VAL A 177 44.95 16.50 5.00
N LEU A 178 45.29 17.46 4.17
CA LEU A 178 46.59 17.47 3.52
C LEU A 178 47.69 17.55 4.61
N PRO A 179 48.67 16.66 4.60
CA PRO A 179 49.83 16.87 5.48
C PRO A 179 50.62 18.06 4.96
N THR A 180 50.68 19.12 5.76
CA THR A 180 51.57 20.24 5.57
C THR A 180 52.99 19.76 5.57
N GLY A 181 53.61 19.85 4.40
CA GLY A 181 55.03 19.58 4.26
C GLY A 181 55.88 20.47 5.17
N GLY A 182 56.54 19.86 6.10
CA GLY A 182 57.62 20.47 6.87
C GLY A 182 58.83 20.66 5.98
N ALA A 183 59.07 21.90 5.57
CA ALA A 183 60.35 22.31 5.08
C ALA A 183 61.27 22.48 6.29
N GLY A 184 62.41 21.92 6.23
CA GLY A 184 63.39 22.19 7.29
C GLY A 184 64.75 21.59 7.01
N GLY A 185 65.67 22.41 6.65
CA GLY A 185 67.04 22.26 7.15
C GLY A 185 68.13 22.04 6.12
N ARG A 186 68.67 23.11 5.69
CA ARG A 186 70.05 23.21 5.18
C ARG A 186 71.03 22.65 6.22
N ASP A 187 72.06 22.04 5.76
CA ASP A 187 73.38 22.59 5.93
C ASP A 187 74.47 21.73 5.22
N ARG A 188 75.33 22.53 4.47
CA ARG A 188 76.73 22.35 4.06
C ARG A 188 77.11 21.22 3.13
#